data_db820d4ccf0335ab983e5f52b80ca6ca
#
_entry.id   db820d4ccf0335ab983e5f52b80ca6ca
#
_cell.length_a   1.000
_cell.length_b   1.000
_cell.length_c   1.000
_cell.angle_alpha   90.00
_cell.angle_beta   90.00
_cell.angle_gamma   90.00
#
_symmetry.space_group_name_H-M   'P 1'
#
loop_
_entity.id
_entity.type
_entity.pdbx_description
1 polymer ?
#
loop_
_entity_poly.entity_id
_entity_poly.type
_entity_poly.pdbx_seq_one_letter_code
_entity_poly.pdbx_strand_id
1 'polypeptide(L)'
;MKTTVKKMDYDKVMALPRYAHKAPRKPGIFWRTLIRLLTVVGLAGTKFTYESERMELLGKDEPCLILMNHTCFLDMQIAYRILYPRAFNIICTSDAFVGFWGLMGWLMRTIGCVPTQKFVTDIGLIQDMNYCFRNLKTSVLMYPEASYSFDGTATALPRKMGVLLKKFDVPVVMIETFGAFSRNPLYNELQVRKGVPVSAKVRLLYTREEIKEKSVRELSDGLDAAFGFDHFQWQKEQGLEIHDDFRADGLDRILYKCAHCGTEGKMTGKGTQIRCGHCGKTWTLTPLGELEALEAETEFSHIPDWYAWERDQVRQEIEDGTYKLDVEVDIAMLVDFKAIYQVGSGRLTHDREGFRLTGCDGRLEYSQKPQSCYGLYADYYWYEIADTICIGDNEHLYYCFPKTPTPVAKARLAVEEMYKLYKARKLS
;
A
#
# COMPACT_ATOMS: atom_id res chain seq x y z
N MET A 1 7.68 14.01 -0.15
CA MET A 1 6.84 15.16 0.33
C MET A 1 7.01 15.23 1.85
N LYS A 2 7.55 16.31 2.39
CA LYS A 2 7.84 16.39 3.84
C LYS A 2 6.55 16.55 4.63
N THR A 3 6.34 15.69 5.63
CA THR A 3 5.24 15.83 6.59
C THR A 3 5.65 16.71 7.77
N THR A 4 4.70 17.13 8.61
CA THR A 4 4.98 17.92 9.81
C THR A 4 5.18 16.97 11.00
N VAL A 5 6.41 16.86 11.48
CA VAL A 5 6.76 16.10 12.68
C VAL A 5 7.01 17.05 13.85
N LYS A 6 6.42 16.76 15.02
CA LYS A 6 6.60 17.54 16.25
C LYS A 6 6.96 16.61 17.40
N LYS A 7 7.99 16.98 18.18
CA LYS A 7 8.26 16.33 19.46
C LYS A 7 7.27 16.83 20.50
N MET A 8 6.58 15.91 21.15
CA MET A 8 5.61 16.24 22.22
C MET A 8 5.53 15.07 23.20
N ASP A 9 5.39 15.39 24.47
CA ASP A 9 5.21 14.38 25.51
C ASP A 9 3.95 13.54 25.27
N TYR A 10 4.02 12.24 25.60
CA TYR A 10 2.96 11.28 25.34
C TYR A 10 1.62 11.72 25.96
N ASP A 11 1.60 12.10 27.25
CA ASP A 11 0.36 12.48 27.93
C ASP A 11 -0.26 13.74 27.32
N LYS A 12 0.57 14.69 26.86
CA LYS A 12 0.10 15.87 26.16
C LYS A 12 -0.53 15.52 24.81
N VAL A 13 0.03 14.54 24.09
CA VAL A 13 -0.55 14.05 22.83
C VAL A 13 -1.86 13.32 23.07
N MET A 14 -1.92 12.50 24.14
CA MET A 14 -3.15 11.80 24.53
C MET A 14 -4.27 12.76 24.94
N ALA A 15 -3.95 13.93 25.49
CA ALA A 15 -4.90 14.98 25.84
C ALA A 15 -5.36 15.85 24.65
N LEU A 16 -4.73 15.71 23.45
CA LEU A 16 -5.16 16.45 22.27
C LEU A 16 -6.59 16.04 21.84
N PRO A 17 -7.39 16.99 21.33
CA PRO A 17 -8.69 16.64 20.76
C PRO A 17 -8.48 15.77 19.52
N ARG A 18 -9.24 14.68 19.44
CA ARG A 18 -9.21 13.80 18.27
C ARG A 18 -9.78 14.52 17.04
N TYR A 19 -9.36 14.07 15.86
CA TYR A 19 -9.91 14.59 14.61
C TYR A 19 -11.43 14.40 14.58
N ALA A 20 -12.16 15.51 14.50
CA ALA A 20 -13.60 15.46 14.35
C ALA A 20 -13.97 15.08 12.91
N HIS A 21 -14.79 14.05 12.74
CA HIS A 21 -15.29 13.65 11.44
C HIS A 21 -15.97 14.81 10.71
N LYS A 22 -15.70 14.91 9.43
CA LYS A 22 -16.33 15.92 8.53
C LYS A 22 -16.78 15.21 7.27
N ALA A 23 -18.01 15.37 6.88
CA ALA A 23 -18.56 14.78 5.66
C ALA A 23 -17.70 15.07 4.41
N PRO A 24 -17.57 14.12 3.47
CA PRO A 24 -16.87 14.32 2.21
C PRO A 24 -17.36 15.55 1.43
N ARG A 25 -16.51 16.11 0.59
CA ARG A 25 -16.84 17.22 -0.30
C ARG A 25 -16.68 16.80 -1.75
N LYS A 26 -17.61 17.25 -2.60
CA LYS A 26 -17.48 17.09 -4.05
C LYS A 26 -16.35 17.98 -4.56
N PRO A 27 -15.33 17.45 -5.26
CA PRO A 27 -14.28 18.27 -5.84
C PRO A 27 -14.86 19.16 -6.96
N GLY A 28 -14.65 20.47 -6.84
CA GLY A 28 -15.10 21.44 -7.84
C GLY A 28 -14.40 21.27 -9.19
N ILE A 29 -15.04 21.74 -10.28
CA ILE A 29 -14.46 21.63 -11.64
C ILE A 29 -13.10 22.33 -11.73
N PHE A 30 -12.93 23.46 -11.08
CA PHE A 30 -11.65 24.19 -11.04
C PHE A 30 -10.52 23.28 -10.54
N TRP A 31 -10.70 22.63 -9.39
CA TRP A 31 -9.69 21.76 -8.80
C TRP A 31 -9.41 20.53 -9.66
N ARG A 32 -10.44 19.91 -10.21
CA ARG A 32 -10.29 18.77 -11.13
C ARG A 32 -9.49 19.15 -12.38
N THR A 33 -9.78 20.33 -12.95
CA THR A 33 -9.05 20.83 -14.13
C THR A 33 -7.62 21.19 -13.79
N LEU A 34 -7.38 21.85 -12.65
CA LEU A 34 -6.03 22.18 -12.19
C LEU A 34 -5.18 20.91 -12.00
N ILE A 35 -5.70 19.91 -11.27
CA ILE A 35 -4.96 18.66 -11.09
C ILE A 35 -4.73 17.97 -12.43
N ARG A 36 -5.75 17.95 -13.31
CA ARG A 36 -5.62 17.40 -14.67
C ARG A 36 -4.50 18.06 -15.47
N LEU A 37 -4.32 19.37 -15.34
CA LEU A 37 -3.22 20.09 -15.99
C LEU A 37 -1.86 19.70 -15.35
N LEU A 38 -1.80 19.60 -14.02
CA LEU A 38 -0.58 19.20 -13.30
C LEU A 38 -0.14 17.77 -13.67
N THR A 39 -1.08 16.87 -14.05
CA THR A 39 -0.71 15.51 -14.49
C THR A 39 0.15 15.51 -15.76
N VAL A 40 0.11 16.57 -16.58
CA VAL A 40 0.96 16.69 -17.76
C VAL A 40 2.44 16.72 -17.35
N VAL A 41 2.75 17.45 -16.29
CA VAL A 41 4.12 17.53 -15.75
C VAL A 41 4.51 16.23 -15.06
N GLY A 42 3.63 15.67 -14.22
CA GLY A 42 3.93 14.44 -13.47
C GLY A 42 4.08 13.21 -14.35
N LEU A 43 3.34 13.14 -15.44
CA LEU A 43 3.45 12.05 -16.44
C LEU A 43 4.42 12.39 -17.59
N ALA A 44 5.13 13.52 -17.50
CA ALA A 44 6.14 13.86 -18.51
C ALA A 44 7.23 12.77 -18.58
N GLY A 45 7.59 12.38 -19.80
CA GLY A 45 8.60 11.33 -20.04
C GLY A 45 8.13 9.90 -19.79
N THR A 46 6.83 9.66 -19.44
CA THR A 46 6.28 8.31 -19.31
C THR A 46 5.66 7.79 -20.62
N LYS A 47 5.49 8.63 -21.63
CA LYS A 47 4.73 8.30 -22.86
C LYS A 47 3.35 7.68 -22.54
N PHE A 48 2.65 8.23 -21.55
CA PHE A 48 1.44 7.66 -20.98
C PHE A 48 0.35 7.41 -22.03
N THR A 49 -0.13 6.18 -22.08
CA THR A 49 -1.28 5.73 -22.89
C THR A 49 -2.26 4.95 -22.03
N TYR A 50 -3.51 4.83 -22.46
CA TYR A 50 -4.47 3.94 -21.82
C TYR A 50 -5.49 3.39 -22.82
N GLU A 51 -6.01 2.21 -22.49
CA GLU A 51 -7.08 1.55 -23.21
C GLU A 51 -8.34 1.51 -22.34
N SER A 52 -9.51 1.51 -22.96
CA SER A 52 -10.79 1.40 -22.27
C SER A 52 -11.61 0.25 -22.81
N GLU A 53 -12.24 -0.49 -21.89
CA GLU A 53 -13.04 -1.67 -22.19
C GLU A 53 -14.42 -1.56 -21.49
N ARG A 54 -15.51 -1.72 -22.24
CA ARG A 54 -16.90 -1.65 -21.75
C ARG A 54 -17.30 -0.31 -21.09
N MET A 55 -16.48 0.72 -21.19
CA MET A 55 -16.75 2.01 -20.53
C MET A 55 -17.93 2.76 -21.15
N GLU A 56 -18.36 2.41 -22.34
CA GLU A 56 -19.56 2.92 -23.01
C GLU A 56 -20.86 2.51 -22.29
N LEU A 57 -20.83 1.42 -21.50
CA LEU A 57 -21.95 0.95 -20.69
C LEU A 57 -22.13 1.75 -19.39
N LEU A 58 -21.14 2.55 -19.01
CA LEU A 58 -21.19 3.39 -17.83
C LEU A 58 -21.79 4.75 -18.17
N GLY A 59 -22.90 5.11 -17.53
CA GLY A 59 -23.53 6.43 -17.70
C GLY A 59 -22.55 7.60 -17.43
N LYS A 60 -22.62 8.65 -18.24
CA LYS A 60 -21.69 9.79 -18.18
C LYS A 60 -21.53 10.37 -16.79
N ASP A 61 -22.63 10.53 -16.05
CA ASP A 61 -22.66 11.11 -14.71
C ASP A 61 -23.04 10.07 -13.64
N GLU A 62 -23.08 8.80 -13.99
CA GLU A 62 -23.40 7.72 -13.07
C GLU A 62 -22.29 7.49 -12.06
N PRO A 63 -22.54 7.60 -10.74
CA PRO A 63 -21.54 7.30 -9.73
C PRO A 63 -21.13 5.85 -9.78
N CYS A 64 -19.83 5.59 -9.70
CA CYS A 64 -19.26 4.23 -9.69
C CYS A 64 -18.18 4.09 -8.62
N LEU A 65 -17.96 2.87 -8.18
CA LEU A 65 -16.77 2.52 -7.41
C LEU A 65 -15.62 2.27 -8.38
N ILE A 66 -14.53 3.00 -8.21
CA ILE A 66 -13.32 2.87 -9.02
C ILE A 66 -12.28 2.17 -8.16
N LEU A 67 -11.84 1.01 -8.58
CA LEU A 67 -10.77 0.23 -7.97
C LEU A 67 -9.51 0.39 -8.81
N MET A 68 -8.37 0.52 -8.15
CA MET A 68 -7.09 0.68 -8.83
C MET A 68 -6.01 -0.08 -8.08
N ASN A 69 -5.10 -0.75 -8.79
CA ASN A 69 -3.91 -1.32 -8.19
C ASN A 69 -3.00 -0.20 -7.67
N HIS A 70 -2.26 -0.47 -6.57
CA HIS A 70 -1.47 0.55 -5.89
C HIS A 70 0.02 0.27 -6.05
N THR A 71 0.66 1.00 -6.98
CA THR A 71 2.01 0.68 -7.42
C THR A 71 3.04 1.75 -7.07
N CYS A 72 2.69 3.02 -7.24
CA CYS A 72 3.61 4.14 -6.97
C CYS A 72 2.88 5.49 -6.86
N PHE A 73 3.64 6.55 -6.63
CA PHE A 73 3.10 7.91 -6.49
C PHE A 73 2.46 8.50 -7.76
N LEU A 74 2.56 7.84 -8.92
CA LEU A 74 1.88 8.26 -10.15
C LEU A 74 0.40 7.87 -10.20
N ASP A 75 -0.05 6.94 -9.37
CA ASP A 75 -1.38 6.34 -9.46
C ASP A 75 -2.50 7.38 -9.43
N MET A 76 -2.42 8.36 -8.53
CA MET A 76 -3.40 9.45 -8.46
C MET A 76 -3.39 10.30 -9.73
N GLN A 77 -2.23 10.56 -10.31
CA GLN A 77 -2.09 11.36 -11.53
C GLN A 77 -2.67 10.62 -12.74
N ILE A 78 -2.43 9.31 -12.81
CA ILE A 78 -3.00 8.42 -13.82
C ILE A 78 -4.54 8.43 -13.71
N ALA A 79 -5.09 8.27 -12.50
CA ALA A 79 -6.53 8.31 -12.29
C ALA A 79 -7.14 9.64 -12.75
N TYR A 80 -6.56 10.80 -12.42
CA TYR A 80 -7.04 12.09 -12.90
C TYR A 80 -6.89 12.24 -14.43
N ARG A 81 -5.84 11.65 -15.03
CA ARG A 81 -5.64 11.68 -16.48
C ARG A 81 -6.73 10.94 -17.23
N ILE A 82 -7.18 9.82 -16.69
CA ILE A 82 -8.17 8.92 -17.30
C ILE A 82 -9.60 9.41 -17.03
N LEU A 83 -9.90 9.75 -15.78
CA LEU A 83 -11.29 9.93 -15.33
C LEU A 83 -11.85 11.34 -15.61
N TYR A 84 -10.98 12.34 -15.89
CA TYR A 84 -11.46 13.68 -16.19
C TYR A 84 -12.43 13.69 -17.40
N PRO A 85 -13.55 14.39 -17.35
CA PRO A 85 -14.00 15.37 -16.33
C PRO A 85 -14.88 14.79 -15.21
N ARG A 86 -14.96 13.46 -15.05
CA ARG A 86 -15.76 12.80 -14.00
C ARG A 86 -15.37 13.29 -12.61
N ALA A 87 -16.37 13.60 -11.77
CA ALA A 87 -16.12 13.95 -10.37
C ALA A 87 -16.00 12.66 -9.55
N PHE A 88 -14.88 12.54 -8.81
CA PHE A 88 -14.67 11.41 -7.90
C PHE A 88 -13.98 11.85 -6.62
N ASN A 89 -14.30 11.17 -5.54
CA ASN A 89 -13.62 11.28 -4.25
C ASN A 89 -12.54 10.20 -4.16
N ILE A 90 -11.48 10.44 -3.42
CA ILE A 90 -10.35 9.51 -3.29
C ILE A 90 -10.23 9.08 -1.83
N ILE A 91 -10.25 7.77 -1.57
CA ILE A 91 -9.92 7.25 -0.25
C ILE A 91 -8.40 7.30 -0.10
N CYS A 92 -7.92 7.99 0.92
CA CYS A 92 -6.49 8.09 1.20
C CYS A 92 -6.20 8.05 2.70
N THR A 93 -4.98 7.67 3.02
CA THR A 93 -4.52 7.52 4.40
C THR A 93 -4.58 8.85 5.16
N SER A 94 -4.89 8.78 6.44
CA SER A 94 -5.04 9.94 7.33
C SER A 94 -3.77 10.80 7.43
N ASP A 95 -2.59 10.19 7.35
CA ASP A 95 -1.32 10.90 7.39
C ASP A 95 -1.09 11.81 6.16
N ALA A 96 -1.73 11.53 5.02
CA ALA A 96 -1.70 12.43 3.85
C ALA A 96 -2.36 13.81 4.10
N PHE A 97 -3.14 13.93 5.17
CA PHE A 97 -3.77 15.20 5.57
C PHE A 97 -2.87 16.07 6.45
N VAL A 98 -1.72 15.54 6.87
CA VAL A 98 -0.75 16.24 7.73
C VAL A 98 0.19 17.07 6.87
N GLY A 99 0.42 18.31 7.27
CA GLY A 99 1.42 19.17 6.63
C GLY A 99 0.93 20.62 6.44
N PHE A 100 1.86 21.46 6.00
CA PHE A 100 1.64 22.89 5.75
C PHE A 100 0.82 23.58 6.83
N TRP A 101 1.11 23.28 8.11
CA TRP A 101 0.46 23.96 9.27
C TRP A 101 -1.07 23.80 9.30
N GLY A 102 -1.59 22.67 8.78
CA GLY A 102 -3.01 22.36 8.72
C GLY A 102 -3.70 22.73 7.38
N LEU A 103 -3.00 23.46 6.49
CA LEU A 103 -3.53 23.77 5.15
C LEU A 103 -3.69 22.52 4.28
N MET A 104 -2.79 21.51 4.48
CA MET A 104 -2.86 20.26 3.73
C MET A 104 -4.21 19.56 3.93
N GLY A 105 -4.70 19.47 5.16
CA GLY A 105 -6.00 18.87 5.44
C GLY A 105 -7.18 19.59 4.75
N TRP A 106 -7.12 20.92 4.66
CA TRP A 106 -8.10 21.69 3.90
C TRP A 106 -7.99 21.39 2.39
N LEU A 107 -6.77 21.40 1.84
CA LEU A 107 -6.52 21.13 0.43
C LEU A 107 -6.99 19.73 0.04
N MET A 108 -6.58 18.70 0.78
CA MET A 108 -6.95 17.31 0.53
C MET A 108 -8.48 17.15 0.49
N ARG A 109 -9.19 17.75 1.45
CA ARG A 109 -10.66 17.73 1.45
C ARG A 109 -11.28 18.47 0.27
N THR A 110 -10.67 19.58 -0.15
CA THR A 110 -11.17 20.40 -1.27
C THR A 110 -11.02 19.68 -2.60
N ILE A 111 -9.97 18.89 -2.76
CA ILE A 111 -9.78 18.04 -3.95
C ILE A 111 -10.55 16.70 -3.87
N GLY A 112 -11.34 16.49 -2.81
CA GLY A 112 -12.24 15.36 -2.66
C GLY A 112 -11.66 14.14 -1.93
N CYS A 113 -10.49 14.26 -1.27
CA CYS A 113 -9.93 13.17 -0.47
C CYS A 113 -10.76 12.91 0.80
N VAL A 114 -10.94 11.63 1.10
CA VAL A 114 -11.63 11.10 2.28
C VAL A 114 -10.61 10.34 3.12
N PRO A 115 -10.36 10.76 4.38
CA PRO A 115 -9.35 10.12 5.21
C PRO A 115 -9.81 8.75 5.71
N THR A 116 -8.89 7.80 5.77
CA THR A 116 -9.07 6.51 6.42
C THR A 116 -7.79 6.05 7.11
N GLN A 117 -7.90 5.10 8.02
CA GLN A 117 -6.74 4.39 8.57
C GLN A 117 -6.59 3.04 7.86
N LYS A 118 -5.35 2.74 7.42
CA LYS A 118 -5.06 1.50 6.71
C LYS A 118 -5.27 0.30 7.64
N PHE A 119 -5.85 -0.76 7.10
CA PHE A 119 -6.06 -2.06 7.75
C PHE A 119 -6.92 -2.04 9.02
N VAL A 120 -7.58 -0.93 9.33
CA VAL A 120 -8.53 -0.81 10.44
C VAL A 120 -9.97 -0.90 9.89
N THR A 121 -10.85 -1.60 10.61
CA THR A 121 -12.27 -1.64 10.24
C THR A 121 -12.92 -0.29 10.50
N ASP A 122 -13.25 0.44 9.44
CA ASP A 122 -13.81 1.79 9.51
C ASP A 122 -15.25 1.81 8.94
N ILE A 123 -16.22 1.83 9.85
CA ILE A 123 -17.64 1.94 9.50
C ILE A 123 -17.95 3.35 8.97
N GLY A 124 -17.27 4.36 9.48
CA GLY A 124 -17.41 5.75 9.03
C GLY A 124 -17.02 5.91 7.58
N LEU A 125 -15.95 5.25 7.14
CA LEU A 125 -15.55 5.22 5.73
C LEU A 125 -16.65 4.68 4.82
N ILE A 126 -17.32 3.58 5.21
CA ILE A 126 -18.42 3.02 4.43
C ILE A 126 -19.60 4.00 4.34
N GLN A 127 -19.88 4.73 5.41
CA GLN A 127 -20.92 5.79 5.41
C GLN A 127 -20.52 6.94 4.50
N ASP A 128 -19.27 7.40 4.55
CA ASP A 128 -18.72 8.45 3.68
C ASP A 128 -18.76 8.05 2.19
N MET A 129 -18.42 6.82 1.86
CA MET A 129 -18.53 6.30 0.48
C MET A 129 -19.99 6.32 0.01
N ASN A 130 -20.92 5.84 0.83
CA ASN A 130 -22.35 5.93 0.51
C ASN A 130 -22.82 7.37 0.33
N TYR A 131 -22.35 8.30 1.18
CA TYR A 131 -22.65 9.71 1.06
C TYR A 131 -22.14 10.30 -0.27
N CYS A 132 -20.94 9.91 -0.71
CA CYS A 132 -20.40 10.28 -2.02
C CYS A 132 -21.33 9.79 -3.15
N PHE A 133 -21.71 8.50 -3.15
CA PHE A 133 -22.57 7.95 -4.20
C PHE A 133 -23.98 8.53 -4.21
N ARG A 134 -24.63 8.65 -3.06
CA ARG A 134 -26.06 8.98 -2.96
C ARG A 134 -26.32 10.49 -2.89
N ASN A 135 -25.52 11.24 -2.14
CA ASN A 135 -25.75 12.66 -1.88
C ASN A 135 -24.92 13.56 -2.81
N LEU A 136 -23.61 13.35 -2.89
CA LEU A 136 -22.73 14.15 -3.74
C LEU A 136 -22.83 13.80 -5.21
N LYS A 137 -23.37 12.61 -5.54
CA LYS A 137 -23.41 12.07 -6.91
C LYS A 137 -22.01 12.07 -7.53
N THR A 138 -21.03 11.56 -6.78
CA THR A 138 -19.64 11.39 -7.22
C THR A 138 -19.24 9.94 -7.19
N SER A 139 -18.31 9.55 -8.05
CA SER A 139 -17.63 8.25 -7.95
C SER A 139 -16.66 8.24 -6.77
N VAL A 140 -16.23 7.06 -6.36
CA VAL A 140 -15.22 6.90 -5.30
C VAL A 140 -14.08 6.04 -5.83
N LEU A 141 -12.87 6.58 -5.80
CA LEU A 141 -11.62 5.85 -6.10
C LEU A 141 -11.05 5.31 -4.79
N MET A 142 -10.75 4.02 -4.76
CA MET A 142 -10.02 3.39 -3.67
C MET A 142 -8.98 2.40 -4.18
N TYR A 143 -7.95 2.21 -3.38
CA TYR A 143 -6.93 1.19 -3.54
C TYR A 143 -7.22 0.09 -2.52
N PRO A 144 -7.91 -1.00 -2.90
CA PRO A 144 -8.38 -1.99 -1.92
C PRO A 144 -7.23 -2.77 -1.25
N GLU A 145 -6.06 -2.77 -1.85
CA GLU A 145 -4.82 -3.32 -1.30
C GLU A 145 -4.34 -2.55 -0.04
N ALA A 146 -4.81 -1.31 0.15
CA ALA A 146 -4.47 -0.42 1.26
C ALA A 146 -2.97 -0.13 1.45
N SER A 147 -2.12 -0.62 0.58
CA SER A 147 -0.66 -0.46 0.60
C SER A 147 -0.10 -0.50 -0.83
N TYR A 148 1.05 0.09 -1.04
CA TYR A 148 1.81 -0.14 -2.27
C TYR A 148 2.25 -1.60 -2.36
N SER A 149 2.33 -2.12 -3.60
CA SER A 149 2.97 -3.41 -3.85
C SER A 149 4.45 -3.34 -3.47
N PHE A 150 4.94 -4.34 -2.75
CA PHE A 150 6.35 -4.44 -2.38
C PHE A 150 7.18 -5.12 -3.47
N ASP A 151 6.70 -6.24 -3.94
CA ASP A 151 7.39 -7.14 -4.87
C ASP A 151 6.89 -7.04 -6.32
N GLY A 152 5.99 -6.12 -6.61
CA GLY A 152 5.40 -5.94 -7.94
C GLY A 152 4.19 -6.83 -8.22
N THR A 153 3.76 -7.64 -7.26
CA THR A 153 2.52 -8.43 -7.36
C THR A 153 1.39 -7.84 -6.54
N ALA A 154 0.18 -8.34 -6.75
CA ALA A 154 -0.99 -7.95 -5.99
C ALA A 154 -0.87 -8.35 -4.52
N THR A 155 -1.37 -7.50 -3.64
CA THR A 155 -1.54 -7.83 -2.23
C THR A 155 -2.93 -8.38 -1.94
N ALA A 156 -3.10 -9.04 -0.79
CA ALA A 156 -4.38 -9.61 -0.41
C ALA A 156 -5.48 -8.54 -0.30
N LEU A 157 -6.62 -8.78 -0.94
CA LEU A 157 -7.79 -7.92 -0.84
C LEU A 157 -8.61 -8.20 0.43
N PRO A 158 -9.35 -7.19 0.95
CA PRO A 158 -10.31 -7.41 2.02
C PRO A 158 -11.36 -8.45 1.64
N ARG A 159 -11.49 -9.53 2.40
CA ARG A 159 -12.40 -10.66 2.08
C ARG A 159 -13.89 -10.29 1.95
N LYS A 160 -14.30 -9.11 2.44
CA LYS A 160 -15.67 -8.64 2.38
C LYS A 160 -15.96 -7.73 1.18
N MET A 161 -15.05 -7.62 0.22
CA MET A 161 -15.26 -6.74 -0.94
C MET A 161 -16.51 -7.09 -1.73
N GLY A 162 -16.77 -8.35 -2.04
CA GLY A 162 -18.01 -8.76 -2.70
C GLY A 162 -19.29 -8.35 -1.95
N VAL A 163 -19.26 -8.38 -0.60
CA VAL A 163 -20.36 -7.87 0.24
C VAL A 163 -20.50 -6.36 0.10
N LEU A 164 -19.39 -5.62 0.06
CA LEU A 164 -19.40 -4.16 -0.13
C LEU A 164 -19.96 -3.77 -1.49
N LEU A 165 -19.60 -4.49 -2.57
CA LEU A 165 -20.17 -4.26 -3.90
C LEU A 165 -21.68 -4.38 -3.88
N LYS A 166 -22.22 -5.45 -3.30
CA LYS A 166 -23.69 -5.64 -3.12
C LYS A 166 -24.33 -4.49 -2.33
N LYS A 167 -23.66 -4.04 -1.26
CA LYS A 167 -24.17 -2.96 -0.39
C LYS A 167 -24.18 -1.59 -1.07
N PHE A 168 -23.17 -1.27 -1.83
CA PHE A 168 -23.08 0.02 -2.53
C PHE A 168 -24.04 0.09 -3.70
N ASP A 169 -24.28 -1.01 -4.40
CA ASP A 169 -25.17 -1.10 -5.56
C ASP A 169 -24.88 0.01 -6.58
N VAL A 170 -23.60 0.13 -6.98
CA VAL A 170 -23.10 1.03 -8.01
C VAL A 170 -22.17 0.27 -8.96
N PRO A 171 -22.05 0.67 -10.25
CA PRO A 171 -21.11 0.04 -11.16
C PRO A 171 -19.69 0.04 -10.60
N VAL A 172 -18.88 -0.93 -11.02
CA VAL A 172 -17.46 -1.06 -10.60
C VAL A 172 -16.55 -0.92 -11.80
N VAL A 173 -15.65 0.05 -11.73
CA VAL A 173 -14.60 0.29 -12.72
C VAL A 173 -13.27 -0.16 -12.14
N MET A 174 -12.46 -0.88 -12.91
CA MET A 174 -11.08 -1.22 -12.59
C MET A 174 -10.12 -0.41 -13.43
N ILE A 175 -9.11 0.17 -12.81
CA ILE A 175 -7.94 0.77 -13.46
C ILE A 175 -6.73 -0.06 -13.07
N GLU A 176 -6.11 -0.69 -14.05
CA GLU A 176 -4.88 -1.45 -13.90
C GLU A 176 -3.74 -0.69 -14.56
N THR A 177 -2.64 -0.46 -13.84
CA THR A 177 -1.49 0.29 -14.34
C THR A 177 -0.32 -0.64 -14.65
N PHE A 178 0.42 -0.33 -15.70
CA PHE A 178 1.60 -1.06 -16.15
C PHE A 178 2.80 -0.11 -16.29
N GLY A 179 4.00 -0.58 -15.96
CA GLY A 179 5.22 0.21 -15.99
C GLY A 179 5.35 1.23 -14.84
N ALA A 180 4.27 1.57 -14.16
CA ALA A 180 4.30 2.51 -13.04
C ALA A 180 5.14 1.98 -11.88
N PHE A 181 4.97 0.71 -11.49
CA PHE A 181 5.83 0.02 -10.54
C PHE A 181 7.28 -0.01 -11.01
N SER A 182 7.53 -0.50 -12.22
CA SER A 182 8.89 -0.62 -12.79
C SER A 182 9.62 0.72 -12.84
N ARG A 183 8.87 1.84 -13.03
CA ARG A 183 9.42 3.20 -13.03
C ARG A 183 9.83 3.70 -11.64
N ASN A 184 9.04 3.44 -10.61
CA ASN A 184 9.25 3.98 -9.27
C ASN A 184 8.80 2.99 -8.19
N PRO A 185 9.48 1.84 -8.07
CA PRO A 185 9.15 0.87 -7.02
C PRO A 185 9.49 1.45 -5.64
N LEU A 186 8.66 1.14 -4.65
CA LEU A 186 8.77 1.69 -3.31
C LEU A 186 10.12 1.36 -2.64
N TYR A 187 10.64 0.14 -2.88
CA TYR A 187 11.90 -0.29 -2.29
C TYR A 187 13.11 0.54 -2.74
N ASN A 188 13.03 1.21 -3.89
CA ASN A 188 14.14 1.89 -4.55
C ASN A 188 14.34 3.35 -4.07
N GLU A 189 13.92 3.67 -2.83
CA GLU A 189 14.12 4.97 -2.17
C GLU A 189 13.62 6.18 -2.96
N LEU A 190 12.44 6.05 -3.58
CA LEU A 190 11.83 7.09 -4.40
C LEU A 190 12.65 7.49 -5.64
N GLN A 191 13.70 6.76 -5.98
CA GLN A 191 14.45 6.97 -7.22
C GLN A 191 13.56 6.64 -8.42
N VAL A 192 13.54 7.53 -9.40
CA VAL A 192 12.70 7.41 -10.59
C VAL A 192 13.55 6.93 -11.76
N ARG A 193 13.23 5.75 -12.30
CA ARG A 193 13.87 5.20 -13.50
C ARG A 193 13.35 5.93 -14.71
N LYS A 194 14.27 6.54 -15.46
CA LYS A 194 13.93 7.37 -16.61
C LYS A 194 13.61 6.52 -17.85
N GLY A 195 12.71 7.03 -18.68
CA GLY A 195 12.41 6.35 -19.96
C GLY A 195 11.44 5.17 -19.86
N VAL A 196 11.07 4.73 -18.66
CA VAL A 196 10.08 3.66 -18.48
C VAL A 196 8.69 4.16 -18.90
N PRO A 197 8.07 3.55 -19.94
CA PRO A 197 6.73 3.91 -20.38
C PRO A 197 5.71 3.47 -19.31
N VAL A 198 4.61 4.22 -19.22
CA VAL A 198 3.52 3.89 -18.31
C VAL A 198 2.23 3.80 -19.10
N SER A 199 1.47 2.75 -18.89
CA SER A 199 0.15 2.59 -19.49
C SER A 199 -0.88 2.17 -18.44
N ALA A 200 -2.16 2.23 -18.83
CA ALA A 200 -3.25 1.73 -18.01
C ALA A 200 -4.32 1.05 -18.86
N LYS A 201 -4.99 0.07 -18.27
CA LYS A 201 -6.23 -0.52 -18.78
C LYS A 201 -7.37 -0.11 -17.87
N VAL A 202 -8.41 0.47 -18.45
CA VAL A 202 -9.62 0.91 -17.75
C VAL A 202 -10.78 0.06 -18.24
N ARG A 203 -11.44 -0.64 -17.33
CA ARG A 203 -12.58 -1.47 -17.72
C ARG A 203 -13.76 -1.32 -16.75
N LEU A 204 -14.97 -1.34 -17.29
CA LEU A 204 -16.15 -1.55 -16.49
C LEU A 204 -16.19 -3.02 -16.08
N LEU A 205 -15.76 -3.30 -14.84
CA LEU A 205 -15.66 -4.67 -14.32
C LEU A 205 -17.05 -5.27 -14.13
N TYR A 206 -17.94 -4.49 -13.49
CA TYR A 206 -19.34 -4.89 -13.27
C TYR A 206 -20.28 -3.72 -13.51
N THR A 207 -21.35 -3.96 -14.25
CA THR A 207 -22.53 -3.09 -14.24
C THR A 207 -23.31 -3.30 -12.95
N ARG A 208 -24.28 -2.42 -12.69
CA ARG A 208 -25.17 -2.56 -11.54
C ARG A 208 -26.05 -3.82 -11.60
N GLU A 209 -26.47 -4.19 -12.78
CA GLU A 209 -27.26 -5.38 -13.05
C GLU A 209 -26.44 -6.63 -12.77
N GLU A 210 -25.22 -6.71 -13.29
CA GLU A 210 -24.29 -7.82 -13.03
C GLU A 210 -23.98 -7.98 -11.53
N ILE A 211 -23.87 -6.87 -10.77
CA ILE A 211 -23.70 -6.94 -9.30
C ILE A 211 -24.92 -7.58 -8.64
N LYS A 212 -26.13 -7.26 -9.09
CA LYS A 212 -27.35 -7.84 -8.52
C LYS A 212 -27.49 -9.34 -8.80
N GLU A 213 -27.15 -9.75 -10.00
CA GLU A 213 -27.26 -11.15 -10.45
C GLU A 213 -26.21 -12.07 -9.81
N LYS A 214 -24.93 -11.63 -9.77
CA LYS A 214 -23.82 -12.43 -9.25
C LYS A 214 -23.90 -12.64 -7.74
N SER A 215 -23.46 -13.79 -7.27
CA SER A 215 -23.27 -14.07 -5.85
C SER A 215 -22.09 -13.24 -5.27
N VAL A 216 -22.04 -13.12 -3.95
CA VAL A 216 -20.90 -12.47 -3.24
C VAL A 216 -19.58 -13.17 -3.57
N ARG A 217 -19.61 -14.50 -3.74
CA ARG A 217 -18.41 -15.28 -4.06
C ARG A 217 -17.93 -14.97 -5.48
N GLU A 218 -18.80 -15.00 -6.48
CA GLU A 218 -18.44 -14.67 -7.87
C GLU A 218 -17.89 -13.24 -7.99
N LEU A 219 -18.45 -12.27 -7.23
CA LEU A 219 -17.92 -10.91 -7.19
C LEU A 219 -16.52 -10.86 -6.56
N SER A 220 -16.28 -11.62 -5.49
CA SER A 220 -14.98 -11.68 -4.83
C SER A 220 -13.93 -12.36 -5.72
N ASP A 221 -14.26 -13.51 -6.30
CA ASP A 221 -13.37 -14.28 -7.19
C ASP A 221 -13.00 -13.44 -8.44
N GLY A 222 -13.96 -12.68 -8.98
CA GLY A 222 -13.72 -11.78 -10.10
C GLY A 222 -12.87 -10.56 -9.72
N LEU A 223 -12.95 -10.07 -8.48
CA LEU A 223 -12.03 -9.05 -7.99
C LEU A 223 -10.62 -9.60 -7.81
N ASP A 224 -10.47 -10.79 -7.22
CA ASP A 224 -9.15 -11.42 -7.05
C ASP A 224 -8.48 -11.65 -8.42
N ALA A 225 -9.25 -12.10 -9.43
CA ALA A 225 -8.75 -12.22 -10.80
C ALA A 225 -8.38 -10.87 -11.43
N ALA A 226 -9.15 -9.80 -11.14
CA ALA A 226 -8.86 -8.46 -11.66
C ALA A 226 -7.61 -7.83 -11.04
N PHE A 227 -7.20 -8.26 -9.86
CA PHE A 227 -5.98 -7.83 -9.16
C PHE A 227 -4.83 -8.84 -9.31
N GLY A 228 -4.97 -9.84 -10.15
CA GLY A 228 -3.92 -10.84 -10.39
C GLY A 228 -2.85 -10.34 -11.37
N PHE A 229 -2.07 -9.34 -10.99
CA PHE A 229 -1.00 -8.78 -11.82
C PHE A 229 0.39 -9.14 -11.27
N ASP A 230 1.38 -9.13 -12.17
CA ASP A 230 2.80 -9.28 -11.88
C ASP A 230 3.61 -8.32 -12.77
N HIS A 231 4.19 -7.29 -12.16
CA HIS A 231 4.88 -6.24 -12.89
C HIS A 231 6.26 -6.66 -13.44
N PHE A 232 6.95 -7.60 -12.78
CA PHE A 232 8.21 -8.13 -13.28
C PHE A 232 7.98 -9.06 -14.47
N GLN A 233 6.97 -9.94 -14.39
CA GLN A 233 6.58 -10.78 -15.50
C GLN A 233 6.12 -9.94 -16.69
N TRP A 234 5.30 -8.92 -16.45
CA TRP A 234 4.87 -7.97 -17.51
C TRP A 234 6.07 -7.25 -18.12
N GLN A 235 7.04 -6.78 -17.35
CA GLN A 235 8.25 -6.12 -17.85
C GLN A 235 9.02 -7.05 -18.81
N LYS A 236 9.20 -8.30 -18.43
CA LYS A 236 9.87 -9.33 -19.23
C LYS A 236 9.11 -9.60 -20.54
N GLU A 237 7.79 -9.82 -20.45
CA GLU A 237 6.94 -10.08 -21.62
C GLU A 237 6.92 -8.93 -22.63
N GLN A 238 7.02 -7.70 -22.15
CA GLN A 238 7.11 -6.52 -23.01
C GLN A 238 8.53 -6.28 -23.56
N GLY A 239 9.52 -7.06 -23.15
CA GLY A 239 10.91 -6.82 -23.49
C GLY A 239 11.39 -5.44 -23.01
N LEU A 240 10.84 -4.95 -21.91
CA LEU A 240 11.16 -3.62 -21.38
C LEU A 240 12.46 -3.64 -20.60
N GLU A 241 13.54 -3.18 -21.24
CA GLU A 241 14.84 -3.08 -20.60
C GLU A 241 14.99 -1.78 -19.79
N ILE A 242 15.41 -1.93 -18.54
CA ILE A 242 15.71 -0.84 -17.60
C ILE A 242 17.20 -0.88 -17.26
N HIS A 243 17.94 0.08 -17.78
CA HIS A 243 19.39 0.12 -17.66
C HIS A 243 19.92 1.02 -16.53
N ASP A 244 18.99 1.63 -15.73
CA ASP A 244 19.42 2.46 -14.60
C ASP A 244 20.34 1.67 -13.68
N ASP A 245 21.50 2.24 -13.33
CA ASP A 245 22.55 1.61 -12.56
C ASP A 245 22.23 1.49 -11.05
N PHE A 246 21.13 2.07 -10.62
CA PHE A 246 20.59 1.97 -9.26
C PHE A 246 19.36 1.05 -9.15
N ARG A 247 19.06 0.22 -10.15
CA ARG A 247 17.81 -0.56 -10.21
C ARG A 247 17.64 -1.60 -9.09
N ALA A 248 18.74 -2.03 -8.47
CA ALA A 248 18.71 -2.94 -7.32
C ALA A 248 18.90 -2.23 -5.95
N ASP A 249 19.04 -0.88 -5.92
CA ASP A 249 19.16 -0.16 -4.65
C ASP A 249 17.93 -0.42 -3.77
N GLY A 250 18.16 -0.87 -2.54
CA GLY A 250 17.11 -1.16 -1.56
C GLY A 250 16.30 -2.44 -1.81
N LEU A 251 16.68 -3.27 -2.79
CA LEU A 251 15.99 -4.55 -3.05
C LEU A 251 16.04 -5.51 -1.85
N ASP A 252 17.03 -5.35 -0.97
CA ASP A 252 17.15 -6.07 0.31
C ASP A 252 16.04 -5.74 1.33
N ARG A 253 15.27 -4.67 1.12
CA ARG A 253 14.08 -4.39 1.93
C ARG A 253 12.97 -5.42 1.68
N ILE A 254 12.91 -5.94 0.44
CA ILE A 254 11.95 -6.98 0.05
C ILE A 254 12.58 -8.35 0.26
N LEU A 255 13.74 -8.59 -0.37
CA LEU A 255 14.47 -9.84 -0.32
C LEU A 255 15.44 -9.84 0.88
N TYR A 256 14.90 -9.96 2.08
CA TYR A 256 15.63 -9.82 3.34
C TYR A 256 16.30 -11.11 3.81
N LYS A 257 15.88 -12.28 3.28
CA LYS A 257 16.40 -13.62 3.62
C LYS A 257 17.16 -14.18 2.44
N CYS A 258 18.42 -14.55 2.63
CA CYS A 258 19.25 -15.10 1.58
C CYS A 258 18.70 -16.47 1.10
N ALA A 259 18.37 -16.58 -0.18
CA ALA A 259 17.86 -17.82 -0.78
C ALA A 259 18.86 -18.97 -0.73
N HIS A 260 20.17 -18.67 -0.68
CA HIS A 260 21.24 -19.67 -0.65
C HIS A 260 21.52 -20.23 0.76
N CYS A 261 21.72 -19.35 1.74
CA CYS A 261 22.15 -19.77 3.08
C CYS A 261 21.10 -19.59 4.17
N GLY A 262 19.92 -19.03 3.86
CA GLY A 262 18.84 -18.83 4.82
C GLY A 262 19.06 -17.69 5.83
N THR A 263 20.20 -16.98 5.79
CA THR A 263 20.48 -15.91 6.75
C THR A 263 19.62 -14.69 6.47
N GLU A 264 19.00 -14.13 7.53
CA GLU A 264 18.14 -12.94 7.47
C GLU A 264 18.88 -11.65 7.82
N GLY A 265 18.44 -10.53 7.24
CA GLY A 265 18.91 -9.18 7.57
C GLY A 265 20.39 -8.94 7.24
N LYS A 266 20.97 -9.74 6.35
CA LYS A 266 22.35 -9.59 5.86
C LYS A 266 22.41 -9.39 4.35
N MET A 267 21.27 -9.18 3.73
CA MET A 267 21.20 -8.83 2.33
C MET A 267 21.52 -7.33 2.15
N THR A 268 22.09 -6.96 1.02
CA THR A 268 22.34 -5.56 0.62
C THR A 268 22.09 -5.43 -0.87
N GLY A 269 21.12 -4.62 -1.25
CA GLY A 269 20.81 -4.25 -2.62
C GLY A 269 21.49 -2.91 -2.96
N LYS A 270 22.42 -2.93 -3.91
CA LYS A 270 23.14 -1.70 -4.33
C LYS A 270 23.55 -1.75 -5.80
N GLY A 271 23.35 -0.64 -6.48
CA GLY A 271 23.66 -0.56 -7.91
C GLY A 271 22.74 -1.46 -8.73
N THR A 272 23.30 -2.47 -9.34
CA THR A 272 22.58 -3.47 -10.12
C THR A 272 22.56 -4.86 -9.44
N GLN A 273 23.03 -4.95 -8.19
CA GLN A 273 23.26 -6.23 -7.53
C GLN A 273 22.59 -6.30 -6.16
N ILE A 274 22.22 -7.52 -5.77
CA ILE A 274 21.88 -7.87 -4.39
C ILE A 274 22.86 -8.92 -3.90
N ARG A 275 23.41 -8.71 -2.69
CA ARG A 275 24.46 -9.55 -2.12
C ARG A 275 24.12 -9.96 -0.69
N CYS A 276 24.43 -11.21 -0.34
CA CYS A 276 24.41 -11.68 1.04
C CYS A 276 25.74 -11.38 1.73
N GLY A 277 25.73 -10.58 2.79
CA GLY A 277 26.93 -10.28 3.59
C GLY A 277 27.42 -11.44 4.45
N HIS A 278 26.64 -12.54 4.59
CA HIS A 278 27.05 -13.72 5.35
C HIS A 278 27.79 -14.73 4.48
N CYS A 279 27.18 -15.20 3.40
CA CYS A 279 27.80 -16.23 2.52
C CYS A 279 28.53 -15.65 1.30
N GLY A 280 28.40 -14.34 1.04
CA GLY A 280 29.06 -13.66 -0.07
C GLY A 280 28.35 -13.80 -1.42
N LYS A 281 27.36 -14.69 -1.57
CA LYS A 281 26.65 -14.89 -2.84
C LYS A 281 26.00 -13.61 -3.34
N THR A 282 26.09 -13.38 -4.64
CA THR A 282 25.65 -12.15 -5.30
C THR A 282 24.80 -12.48 -6.52
N TRP A 283 23.71 -11.77 -6.70
CA TRP A 283 22.84 -11.82 -7.89
C TRP A 283 22.80 -10.44 -8.55
N THR A 284 22.82 -10.42 -9.87
CA THR A 284 22.61 -9.21 -10.67
C THR A 284 21.15 -9.11 -11.07
N LEU A 285 20.54 -7.96 -10.86
CA LEU A 285 19.25 -7.64 -11.43
C LEU A 285 19.47 -7.21 -12.89
N THR A 286 19.00 -8.03 -13.82
CA THR A 286 19.14 -7.76 -15.26
C THR A 286 18.30 -6.56 -15.71
N PRO A 287 18.55 -5.98 -16.88
CA PRO A 287 17.67 -4.94 -17.44
C PRO A 287 16.22 -5.38 -17.63
N LEU A 288 15.96 -6.67 -17.84
CA LEU A 288 14.61 -7.24 -17.96
C LEU A 288 13.91 -7.53 -16.63
N GLY A 289 14.57 -7.24 -15.49
CA GLY A 289 13.97 -7.42 -14.17
C GLY A 289 14.14 -8.84 -13.59
N GLU A 290 15.01 -9.66 -14.16
CA GLU A 290 15.34 -10.99 -13.66
C GLU A 290 16.61 -10.95 -12.81
N LEU A 291 16.70 -11.84 -11.84
CA LEU A 291 17.91 -12.05 -11.04
C LEU A 291 18.76 -13.18 -11.64
N GLU A 292 20.05 -12.93 -11.75
CA GLU A 292 21.06 -13.92 -12.20
C GLU A 292 22.19 -13.98 -11.18
N ALA A 293 22.47 -15.16 -10.63
CA ALA A 293 23.62 -15.34 -9.75
C ALA A 293 24.92 -15.18 -10.54
N LEU A 294 25.90 -14.46 -9.96
CA LEU A 294 27.21 -14.29 -10.59
C LEU A 294 28.01 -15.61 -10.61
N GLU A 295 27.79 -16.44 -9.63
CA GLU A 295 28.46 -17.74 -9.47
C GLU A 295 27.43 -18.78 -9.04
N ALA A 296 27.58 -19.99 -9.52
CA ALA A 296 26.70 -21.13 -9.25
C ALA A 296 25.27 -20.95 -9.77
N GLU A 297 24.35 -21.75 -9.28
CA GLU A 297 22.95 -21.77 -9.68
C GLU A 297 22.17 -20.56 -9.13
N THR A 298 21.22 -20.06 -9.90
CA THR A 298 20.27 -19.01 -9.48
C THR A 298 19.06 -19.69 -8.85
N GLU A 299 18.86 -19.50 -7.54
CA GLU A 299 17.75 -20.10 -6.80
C GLU A 299 16.39 -19.57 -7.27
N PHE A 300 16.31 -18.26 -7.49
CA PHE A 300 15.12 -17.57 -8.00
C PHE A 300 15.55 -16.50 -9.02
N SER A 301 15.16 -16.65 -10.26
CA SER A 301 15.33 -15.59 -11.27
C SER A 301 14.23 -14.53 -11.18
N HIS A 302 13.07 -14.88 -10.68
CA HIS A 302 11.90 -14.01 -10.57
C HIS A 302 11.77 -13.48 -9.13
N ILE A 303 11.78 -12.16 -8.96
CA ILE A 303 11.73 -11.50 -7.65
C ILE A 303 10.49 -11.90 -6.83
N PRO A 304 9.27 -11.94 -7.41
CA PRO A 304 8.09 -12.40 -6.69
C PRO A 304 8.19 -13.85 -6.19
N ASP A 305 8.86 -14.75 -6.90
CA ASP A 305 9.04 -16.14 -6.46
C ASP A 305 9.94 -16.21 -5.21
N TRP A 306 11.00 -15.39 -5.17
CA TRP A 306 11.82 -15.29 -3.97
C TRP A 306 11.03 -14.74 -2.78
N TYR A 307 10.23 -13.68 -3.01
CA TYR A 307 9.39 -13.11 -1.96
C TYR A 307 8.29 -14.08 -1.50
N ALA A 308 7.73 -14.89 -2.41
CA ALA A 308 6.79 -15.96 -2.08
C ALA A 308 7.46 -17.06 -1.22
N TRP A 309 8.70 -17.44 -1.55
CA TRP A 309 9.48 -18.36 -0.71
C TRP A 309 9.74 -17.78 0.69
N GLU A 310 10.07 -16.50 0.82
CA GLU A 310 10.19 -15.84 2.12
C GLU A 310 8.87 -15.87 2.91
N ARG A 311 7.73 -15.72 2.24
CA ARG A 311 6.39 -15.87 2.84
C ARG A 311 6.19 -17.29 3.40
N ASP A 312 6.57 -18.32 2.66
CA ASP A 312 6.46 -19.70 3.12
C ASP A 312 7.36 -19.97 4.32
N GLN A 313 8.57 -19.38 4.34
CA GLN A 313 9.47 -19.46 5.50
C GLN A 313 8.85 -18.82 6.75
N VAL A 314 8.27 -17.61 6.60
CA VAL A 314 7.57 -16.92 7.70
C VAL A 314 6.38 -17.74 8.19
N ARG A 315 5.61 -18.32 7.27
CA ARG A 315 4.49 -19.21 7.61
C ARG A 315 4.95 -20.41 8.43
N GLN A 316 6.05 -21.06 8.00
CA GLN A 316 6.64 -22.19 8.75
C GLN A 316 7.08 -21.75 10.14
N GLU A 317 7.79 -20.63 10.28
CA GLU A 317 8.18 -20.07 11.58
C GLU A 317 6.97 -19.83 12.50
N ILE A 318 5.85 -19.35 11.95
CA ILE A 318 4.60 -19.16 12.72
C ILE A 318 4.03 -20.51 13.15
N GLU A 319 3.97 -21.50 12.26
CA GLU A 319 3.44 -22.85 12.55
C GLU A 319 4.29 -23.58 13.60
N ASP A 320 5.62 -23.44 13.54
CA ASP A 320 6.57 -24.02 14.50
C ASP A 320 6.63 -23.23 15.83
N GLY A 321 6.10 -22.02 15.88
CA GLY A 321 6.17 -21.15 17.05
C GLY A 321 7.51 -20.47 17.27
N THR A 322 8.33 -20.41 16.25
CA THR A 322 9.67 -19.78 16.30
C THR A 322 9.65 -18.33 15.81
N TYR A 323 8.58 -17.93 15.10
CA TYR A 323 8.45 -16.53 14.66
C TYR A 323 8.41 -15.58 15.85
N LYS A 324 9.25 -14.57 15.81
CA LYS A 324 9.28 -13.48 16.78
C LYS A 324 9.88 -12.22 16.16
N LEU A 325 9.18 -11.11 16.30
CA LEU A 325 9.75 -9.76 16.16
C LEU A 325 9.92 -9.17 17.56
N ASP A 326 11.08 -8.56 17.83
CA ASP A 326 11.37 -7.95 19.12
C ASP A 326 12.42 -6.85 18.92
N VAL A 327 11.94 -5.60 18.82
CA VAL A 327 12.78 -4.47 18.41
C VAL A 327 12.51 -3.22 19.25
N GLU A 328 13.59 -2.47 19.52
CA GLU A 328 13.46 -1.12 20.03
C GLU A 328 13.02 -0.17 18.92
N VAL A 329 12.08 0.72 19.24
CA VAL A 329 11.50 1.66 18.28
C VAL A 329 11.46 3.08 18.83
N ASP A 330 11.58 4.05 17.94
CA ASP A 330 11.05 5.38 18.18
C ASP A 330 9.59 5.42 17.79
N ILE A 331 8.77 6.08 18.62
CA ILE A 331 7.32 6.05 18.49
C ILE A 331 6.81 7.42 18.11
N ALA A 332 6.00 7.46 17.06
CA ALA A 332 5.23 8.64 16.73
C ALA A 332 3.73 8.29 16.65
N MET A 333 2.87 9.30 16.78
CA MET A 333 1.41 9.15 16.81
C MET A 333 0.74 10.15 15.87
N LEU A 334 -0.38 9.73 15.30
CA LEU A 334 -1.33 10.60 14.59
C LEU A 334 -2.66 10.61 15.35
N VAL A 335 -3.10 11.79 15.78
CA VAL A 335 -4.34 11.94 16.58
C VAL A 335 -5.29 13.03 16.07
N ASP A 336 -4.78 14.12 15.50
CA ASP A 336 -5.58 15.31 15.16
C ASP A 336 -5.37 15.80 13.71
N PHE A 337 -4.60 15.09 12.88
CA PHE A 337 -4.23 15.41 11.49
C PHE A 337 -3.46 16.73 11.32
N LYS A 338 -2.93 17.33 12.41
CA LYS A 338 -2.14 18.56 12.32
C LYS A 338 -0.64 18.27 12.26
N ALA A 339 -0.21 17.20 12.93
CA ALA A 339 1.18 16.76 12.94
C ALA A 339 1.27 15.26 13.23
N ILE A 340 2.41 14.68 12.87
CA ILE A 340 2.89 13.41 13.40
C ILE A 340 3.66 13.76 14.67
N TYR A 341 3.21 13.24 15.82
CA TYR A 341 3.78 13.56 17.12
C TYR A 341 4.78 12.49 17.56
N GLN A 342 6.08 12.83 17.58
CA GLN A 342 7.11 11.96 18.15
C GLN A 342 6.99 12.01 19.68
N VAL A 343 6.58 10.90 20.30
CA VAL A 343 6.20 10.83 21.71
C VAL A 343 7.25 10.19 22.61
N GLY A 344 8.20 9.47 22.05
CA GLY A 344 9.26 8.81 22.81
C GLY A 344 9.78 7.57 22.13
N SER A 345 10.39 6.71 22.92
CA SER A 345 10.90 5.41 22.48
C SER A 345 10.21 4.28 23.23
N GLY A 346 10.33 3.08 22.71
CA GLY A 346 9.74 1.91 23.30
C GLY A 346 10.22 0.60 22.69
N ARG A 347 9.46 -0.46 22.92
CA ARG A 347 9.71 -1.81 22.40
C ARG A 347 8.47 -2.32 21.69
N LEU A 348 8.63 -2.76 20.48
CA LEU A 348 7.61 -3.43 19.68
C LEU A 348 7.93 -4.91 19.61
N THR A 349 6.98 -5.73 20.03
CA THR A 349 7.04 -7.20 19.85
C THR A 349 5.88 -7.67 18.99
N HIS A 350 6.10 -8.75 18.23
CA HIS A 350 5.07 -9.44 17.45
C HIS A 350 5.36 -10.93 17.43
N ASP A 351 4.38 -11.70 17.81
CA ASP A 351 4.40 -13.16 17.83
C ASP A 351 2.98 -13.71 17.58
N ARG A 352 2.74 -14.98 17.89
CA ARG A 352 1.43 -15.62 17.70
C ARG A 352 0.28 -14.94 18.46
N GLU A 353 0.56 -14.22 19.55
CA GLU A 353 -0.43 -13.48 20.32
C GLU A 353 -0.76 -12.11 19.69
N GLY A 354 0.02 -11.68 18.72
CA GLY A 354 -0.13 -10.41 18.01
C GLY A 354 0.94 -9.39 18.39
N PHE A 355 0.63 -8.11 18.14
CA PHE A 355 1.52 -7.02 18.49
C PHE A 355 1.35 -6.59 19.95
N ARG A 356 2.49 -6.25 20.58
CA ARG A 356 2.52 -5.49 21.84
C ARG A 356 3.53 -4.35 21.70
N LEU A 357 3.09 -3.13 21.97
CA LEU A 357 3.91 -1.92 22.02
C LEU A 357 3.94 -1.39 23.44
N THR A 358 5.13 -1.25 24.01
CA THR A 358 5.34 -0.61 25.32
C THR A 358 6.34 0.52 25.16
N GLY A 359 6.17 1.62 25.88
CA GLY A 359 7.11 2.74 25.74
C GLY A 359 6.73 3.98 26.54
N CYS A 360 7.33 5.09 26.18
CA CYS A 360 7.07 6.41 26.81
C CYS A 360 7.23 6.35 28.34
N ASP A 361 8.32 5.74 28.82
CA ASP A 361 8.62 5.56 30.24
C ASP A 361 7.52 4.79 31.01
N GLY A 362 6.96 3.75 30.38
CA GLY A 362 5.91 2.89 30.97
C GLY A 362 4.49 3.45 30.87
N ARG A 363 4.28 4.62 30.26
CA ARG A 363 2.96 5.24 30.10
C ARG A 363 2.18 4.71 28.88
N LEU A 364 2.87 4.17 27.88
CA LEU A 364 2.27 3.53 26.72
C LEU A 364 2.29 2.02 26.87
N GLU A 365 1.12 1.42 26.82
CA GLU A 365 0.92 -0.01 26.60
C GLU A 365 -0.22 -0.19 25.60
N TYR A 366 0.06 -0.85 24.46
CA TYR A 366 -0.91 -1.13 23.42
C TYR A 366 -0.73 -2.57 22.91
N SER A 367 -1.84 -3.26 22.66
CA SER A 367 -1.82 -4.63 22.12
C SER A 367 -2.82 -4.77 20.98
N GLN A 368 -2.42 -5.50 19.93
CA GLN A 368 -3.25 -5.76 18.76
C GLN A 368 -3.25 -7.25 18.43
N LYS A 369 -4.44 -7.87 18.47
CA LYS A 369 -4.59 -9.31 18.22
C LYS A 369 -4.39 -9.66 16.74
N PRO A 370 -3.91 -10.88 16.40
CA PRO A 370 -3.65 -11.29 15.01
C PRO A 370 -4.87 -11.19 14.08
N GLN A 371 -6.09 -11.43 14.60
CA GLN A 371 -7.31 -11.36 13.81
C GLN A 371 -7.83 -9.93 13.55
N SER A 372 -7.23 -8.92 14.16
CA SER A 372 -7.68 -7.52 14.02
C SER A 372 -7.39 -6.96 12.65
N CYS A 373 -6.32 -7.42 11.99
CA CYS A 373 -5.86 -6.92 10.70
C CYS A 373 -5.56 -8.04 9.72
N TYR A 374 -6.00 -7.90 8.47
CA TYR A 374 -5.66 -8.85 7.38
C TYR A 374 -4.34 -8.50 6.68
N GLY A 375 -3.75 -7.37 6.98
CA GLY A 375 -2.48 -6.88 6.47
C GLY A 375 -1.89 -5.84 7.42
N LEU A 376 -0.67 -5.40 7.15
CA LEU A 376 0.07 -4.47 7.97
C LEU A 376 0.35 -3.17 7.23
N TYR A 377 0.09 -2.03 7.85
CA TYR A 377 0.64 -0.77 7.38
C TYR A 377 2.14 -0.75 7.68
N ALA A 378 2.91 -1.18 6.71
CA ALA A 378 4.36 -1.12 6.71
C ALA A 378 4.80 -0.34 5.47
N ASP A 379 5.84 0.45 5.59
CA ASP A 379 6.30 1.30 4.50
C ASP A 379 7.83 1.46 4.56
N TYR A 380 8.45 1.70 3.40
CA TYR A 380 9.88 1.95 3.28
C TYR A 380 10.12 3.44 3.09
N TYR A 381 11.14 3.96 3.78
CA TYR A 381 11.53 5.36 3.67
C TYR A 381 10.35 6.34 3.81
N TRP A 382 9.42 6.00 4.74
CA TRP A 382 8.16 6.69 4.96
C TRP A 382 8.37 8.18 5.21
N TYR A 383 7.80 9.01 4.34
CA TYR A 383 7.99 10.48 4.31
C TYR A 383 9.46 10.94 4.40
N GLU A 384 10.40 10.16 3.86
CA GLU A 384 11.85 10.42 3.92
C GLU A 384 12.42 10.38 5.36
N ILE A 385 11.74 9.71 6.29
CA ILE A 385 12.16 9.58 7.69
C ILE A 385 12.90 8.25 7.89
N ALA A 386 12.20 7.13 7.79
CA ALA A 386 12.74 5.77 7.96
C ALA A 386 11.71 4.72 7.54
N ASP A 387 12.12 3.45 7.51
CA ASP A 387 11.21 2.34 7.39
C ASP A 387 10.36 2.21 8.66
N THR A 388 9.07 1.89 8.51
CA THR A 388 8.12 1.94 9.63
C THR A 388 7.18 0.75 9.66
N ILE A 389 6.79 0.37 10.88
CA ILE A 389 5.70 -0.56 11.18
C ILE A 389 4.61 0.24 11.90
N CYS A 390 3.42 0.28 11.33
CA CYS A 390 2.31 1.04 11.89
C CYS A 390 1.25 0.09 12.45
N ILE A 391 0.87 0.30 13.70
CA ILE A 391 -0.19 -0.44 14.38
C ILE A 391 -1.17 0.55 15.02
N GLY A 392 -2.39 0.13 15.26
CA GLY A 392 -3.36 1.02 15.88
C GLY A 392 -4.81 0.58 15.65
N ASP A 393 -5.69 1.48 16.06
CA ASP A 393 -7.14 1.34 15.95
C ASP A 393 -7.77 2.63 15.40
N ASN A 394 -9.08 2.79 15.52
CA ASN A 394 -9.78 3.98 15.05
C ASN A 394 -9.43 5.26 15.80
N GLU A 395 -8.84 5.16 17.00
CA GLU A 395 -8.54 6.30 17.86
C GLU A 395 -7.06 6.66 17.86
N HIS A 396 -6.18 5.65 17.71
CA HIS A 396 -4.74 5.81 17.82
C HIS A 396 -4.03 5.10 16.66
N LEU A 397 -3.14 5.80 16.00
CA LEU A 397 -2.23 5.23 15.04
C LEU A 397 -0.79 5.49 15.52
N TYR A 398 -0.07 4.41 15.76
CA TYR A 398 1.32 4.42 16.19
C TYR A 398 2.21 4.09 15.01
N TYR A 399 3.18 4.95 14.73
CA TYR A 399 4.28 4.75 13.77
C TYR A 399 5.50 4.32 14.56
N CYS A 400 5.91 3.07 14.39
CA CYS A 400 7.05 2.47 15.06
C CYS A 400 8.23 2.43 14.10
N PHE A 401 9.28 3.20 14.40
CA PHE A 401 10.51 3.27 13.62
C PHE A 401 11.58 2.41 14.31
N PRO A 402 11.94 1.24 13.75
CA PRO A 402 12.98 0.39 14.34
C PRO A 402 14.31 1.13 14.46
N LYS A 403 14.97 1.03 15.62
CA LYS A 403 16.30 1.65 15.86
C LYS A 403 17.45 0.85 15.25
N THR A 404 17.21 -0.40 14.89
CA THR A 404 18.16 -1.28 14.22
C THR A 404 17.59 -1.74 12.89
N PRO A 405 18.42 -2.10 11.90
CA PRO A 405 17.93 -2.68 10.65
C PRO A 405 17.00 -3.85 10.91
N THR A 406 15.75 -3.72 10.50
CA THR A 406 14.69 -4.70 10.75
C THR A 406 13.94 -4.97 9.45
N PRO A 407 13.78 -6.24 9.04
CA PRO A 407 13.02 -6.57 7.84
C PRO A 407 11.52 -6.27 8.01
N VAL A 408 11.09 -5.07 7.64
CA VAL A 408 9.68 -4.64 7.72
C VAL A 408 8.78 -5.53 6.85
N ALA A 409 9.31 -6.04 5.74
CA ALA A 409 8.64 -7.02 4.89
C ALA A 409 8.28 -8.30 5.67
N LYS A 410 9.19 -8.82 6.51
CA LYS A 410 8.92 -10.00 7.35
C LYS A 410 7.71 -9.79 8.27
N ALA A 411 7.63 -8.61 8.93
CA ALA A 411 6.50 -8.28 9.79
C ALA A 411 5.17 -8.23 9.01
N ARG A 412 5.19 -7.68 7.79
CA ARG A 412 4.01 -7.66 6.91
C ARG A 412 3.57 -9.06 6.51
N LEU A 413 4.49 -9.89 6.04
CA LEU A 413 4.22 -11.29 5.70
C LEU A 413 3.65 -12.05 6.90
N ALA A 414 4.21 -11.84 8.10
CA ALA A 414 3.75 -12.50 9.32
C ALA A 414 2.31 -12.13 9.69
N VAL A 415 1.92 -10.85 9.59
CA VAL A 415 0.53 -10.43 9.85
C VAL A 415 -0.43 -11.10 8.88
N GLU A 416 -0.09 -11.12 7.59
CA GLU A 416 -0.93 -11.73 6.55
C GLU A 416 -1.09 -13.25 6.77
N GLU A 417 -0.01 -13.96 7.07
CA GLU A 417 -0.04 -15.41 7.31
C GLU A 417 -0.73 -15.77 8.63
N MET A 418 -0.48 -15.04 9.72
CA MET A 418 -1.20 -15.22 10.99
C MET A 418 -2.71 -15.05 10.82
N TYR A 419 -3.13 -14.00 10.08
CA TYR A 419 -4.54 -13.77 9.80
C TYR A 419 -5.18 -14.95 9.05
N LYS A 420 -4.49 -15.48 8.02
CA LYS A 420 -4.95 -16.65 7.26
C LYS A 420 -5.06 -17.89 8.15
N LEU A 421 -4.02 -18.20 8.94
CA LEU A 421 -3.99 -19.34 9.85
C LEU A 421 -5.08 -19.25 10.93
N TYR A 422 -5.27 -18.04 11.50
CA TYR A 422 -6.32 -17.81 12.48
C TYR A 422 -7.73 -18.05 11.90
N LYS A 423 -7.97 -17.59 10.67
CA LYS A 423 -9.26 -17.79 9.99
C LYS A 423 -9.49 -19.25 9.62
N ALA A 424 -8.46 -19.96 9.17
CA ALA A 424 -8.55 -21.39 8.84
C ALA A 424 -8.93 -22.23 10.08
N ARG A 425 -8.38 -21.94 11.26
CA ARG A 425 -8.71 -22.62 12.50
C ARG A 425 -10.15 -22.38 12.98
N LYS A 426 -10.79 -21.29 12.55
CA LYS A 426 -12.21 -21.00 12.86
C LYS A 426 -13.17 -21.68 11.90
N LEU A 427 -12.71 -22.09 10.73
CA LEU A 427 -13.51 -22.72 9.69
C LEU A 427 -13.39 -24.25 9.72
N SER A 428 -12.51 -24.81 10.55
CA SER A 428 -12.39 -26.23 10.85
C SER A 428 -13.03 -26.53 12.19
#